data_2b11c86e2fa0eb20cc2ca05d0c3ede82
#
_entry.id   2b11c86e2fa0eb20cc2ca05d0c3ede82
#
_cell.length_a   1.000
_cell.length_b   1.000
_cell.length_c   1.000
_cell.angle_alpha   90.00
_cell.angle_beta   90.00
_cell.angle_gamma   90.00
#
_symmetry.space_group_name_H-M   'P 1'
#
loop_
_entity.id
_entity.type
_entity.pdbx_description
1 polymer ?
#
loop_
_entity_poly.entity_id
_entity_poly.type
_entity_poly.pdbx_seq_one_letter_code
_entity_poly.pdbx_strand_id
1 'polypeptide(L)'
;MRTAEQQMADYRKFRGKCKKLAEAAVLREPTLRIVRGHYYCHAYGKQPHWWCETPDGTVVDPSARQFPSNGNGVYEPFDGVVECAECGKEMQESEARFESKYAFCSTRCNMRFVGL
;
A
#
# COMPACT_ATOMS: atom_id res chain seq x y z
N MET A 1 0.09 20.27 -14.30
CA MET A 1 -0.57 19.91 -13.02
C MET A 1 -1.92 19.25 -13.29
N ARG A 2 -2.22 18.17 -12.58
CA ARG A 2 -3.51 17.48 -12.75
C ARG A 2 -4.63 18.30 -12.10
N THR A 3 -5.81 18.27 -12.71
CA THR A 3 -7.01 18.85 -12.10
C THR A 3 -7.49 17.97 -10.94
N ALA A 4 -8.40 18.50 -10.12
CA ALA A 4 -9.02 17.71 -9.04
C ALA A 4 -9.77 16.50 -9.61
N GLU A 5 -10.43 16.64 -10.75
CA GLU A 5 -11.13 15.52 -11.40
C GLU A 5 -10.16 14.46 -11.88
N GLN A 6 -9.02 14.84 -12.47
CA GLN A 6 -7.99 13.90 -12.90
C GLN A 6 -7.38 13.19 -11.71
N GLN A 7 -7.14 13.90 -10.60
CA GLN A 7 -6.63 13.30 -9.38
C GLN A 7 -7.61 12.26 -8.80
N MET A 8 -8.88 12.57 -8.77
CA MET A 8 -9.90 11.64 -8.29
C MET A 8 -10.02 10.41 -9.19
N ALA A 9 -9.93 10.60 -10.51
CA ALA A 9 -9.96 9.48 -11.45
C ALA A 9 -8.75 8.56 -11.23
N ASP A 10 -7.56 9.13 -11.07
CA ASP A 10 -6.33 8.37 -10.80
C ASP A 10 -6.42 7.63 -9.45
N TYR A 11 -6.93 8.29 -8.42
CA TYR A 11 -7.13 7.66 -7.13
C TYR A 11 -8.04 6.43 -7.22
N ARG A 12 -9.18 6.55 -7.90
CA ARG A 12 -10.11 5.43 -8.08
C ARG A 12 -9.49 4.29 -8.88
N LYS A 13 -8.69 4.64 -9.89
CA LYS A 13 -8.04 3.65 -10.75
C LYS A 13 -7.00 2.83 -10.02
N PHE A 14 -6.19 3.45 -9.15
CA PHE A 14 -5.02 2.83 -8.54
C PHE A 14 -5.19 2.43 -7.08
N ARG A 15 -6.20 2.93 -6.37
CA ARG A 15 -6.35 2.65 -4.95
C ARG A 15 -6.50 1.15 -4.70
N GLY A 16 -5.81 0.66 -3.66
CA GLY A 16 -5.88 -0.76 -3.27
C GLY A 16 -5.18 -1.71 -4.24
N LYS A 17 -4.48 -1.19 -5.26
CA LYS A 17 -3.82 -2.00 -6.30
C LYS A 17 -2.31 -1.92 -6.25
N CYS A 18 -1.73 -1.23 -5.27
CA CYS A 18 -0.29 -1.00 -5.25
C CYS A 18 0.52 -2.30 -5.26
N LYS A 19 0.10 -3.32 -4.50
CA LYS A 19 0.79 -4.61 -4.48
C LYS A 19 0.72 -5.31 -5.83
N LYS A 20 -0.47 -5.39 -6.43
CA LYS A 20 -0.65 -6.03 -7.74
C LYS A 20 0.16 -5.34 -8.83
N LEU A 21 0.19 -4.00 -8.81
CA LEU A 21 0.95 -3.24 -9.79
C LEU A 21 2.46 -3.41 -9.60
N ALA A 22 2.93 -3.48 -8.35
CA ALA A 22 4.33 -3.76 -8.05
C ALA A 22 4.72 -5.16 -8.55
N GLU A 23 3.90 -6.16 -8.29
CA GLU A 23 4.12 -7.52 -8.76
C GLU A 23 4.17 -7.59 -10.29
N ALA A 24 3.24 -6.90 -10.97
CA ALA A 24 3.23 -6.82 -12.43
C ALA A 24 4.49 -6.14 -12.98
N ALA A 25 4.99 -5.11 -12.30
CA ALA A 25 6.21 -4.42 -12.71
C ALA A 25 7.42 -5.34 -12.64
N VAL A 26 7.52 -6.17 -11.59
CA VAL A 26 8.62 -7.13 -11.44
C VAL A 26 8.57 -8.20 -12.53
N LEU A 27 7.37 -8.62 -12.94
CA LEU A 27 7.23 -9.57 -14.05
C LEU A 27 7.77 -8.99 -15.37
N ARG A 28 7.56 -7.69 -15.60
CA ARG A 28 8.07 -7.01 -16.81
C ARG A 28 9.56 -6.71 -16.70
N GLU A 29 10.04 -6.37 -15.52
CA GLU A 29 11.44 -6.03 -15.25
C GLU A 29 11.93 -6.79 -14.02
N PRO A 30 12.47 -8.01 -14.21
CA PRO A 30 12.90 -8.86 -13.08
C PRO A 30 14.04 -8.29 -12.24
N THR A 31 14.73 -7.23 -12.71
CA THR A 31 15.75 -6.54 -11.90
C THR A 31 15.15 -5.70 -10.78
N LEU A 32 13.85 -5.38 -10.84
CA LEU A 32 13.16 -4.67 -9.80
C LEU A 32 12.88 -5.61 -8.62
N ARG A 33 12.89 -5.07 -7.41
CA ARG A 33 12.42 -5.79 -6.23
C ARG A 33 11.20 -5.08 -5.64
N ILE A 34 10.30 -5.86 -5.06
CA ILE A 34 9.13 -5.32 -4.38
C ILE A 34 9.52 -4.87 -2.98
N VAL A 35 9.04 -3.70 -2.57
CA VAL A 35 9.27 -3.16 -1.24
C VAL A 35 7.93 -2.89 -0.57
N ARG A 36 7.81 -3.31 0.68
CA ARG A 36 6.69 -2.98 1.55
C ARG A 36 7.14 -1.90 2.53
N GLY A 37 6.27 -0.92 2.75
CA GLY A 37 6.57 0.12 3.72
C GLY A 37 5.43 1.12 3.85
N HIS A 38 5.79 2.35 4.08
CA HIS A 38 4.83 3.45 4.19
C HIS A 38 5.20 4.54 3.20
N TYR A 39 4.18 5.15 2.61
CA TYR A 39 4.33 6.35 1.82
C TYR A 39 3.68 7.51 2.56
N TYR A 40 4.44 8.57 2.78
CA TYR A 40 3.94 9.79 3.41
C TYR A 40 3.79 10.89 2.36
N CYS A 41 2.60 11.47 2.27
CA CYS A 41 2.40 12.71 1.53
C CYS A 41 1.56 13.67 2.39
N HIS A 42 1.73 14.96 2.11
CA HIS A 42 1.05 16.00 2.90
C HIS A 42 -0.48 15.88 2.85
N ALA A 43 -1.02 15.47 1.70
CA ALA A 43 -2.46 15.41 1.50
C ALA A 43 -3.13 14.24 2.25
N TYR A 44 -2.49 13.06 2.27
CA TYR A 44 -3.10 11.85 2.82
C TYR A 44 -2.42 11.33 4.09
N GLY A 45 -1.31 11.95 4.50
CA GLY A 45 -0.55 11.49 5.65
C GLY A 45 0.24 10.22 5.35
N LYS A 46 0.56 9.45 6.39
CA LYS A 46 1.34 8.22 6.30
C LYS A 46 0.41 7.05 6.02
N GLN A 47 0.69 6.30 4.96
CA GLN A 47 -0.13 5.16 4.55
C GLN A 47 0.72 3.94 4.25
N PRO A 48 0.22 2.72 4.56
CA PRO A 48 0.85 1.49 4.10
C PRO A 48 0.89 1.47 2.58
N HIS A 49 2.00 1.02 2.01
CA HIS A 49 2.18 1.07 0.56
C HIS A 49 3.15 0.01 0.07
N TRP A 50 3.01 -0.35 -1.20
CA TRP A 50 3.90 -1.25 -1.92
C TRP A 50 4.45 -0.53 -3.14
N TRP A 51 5.74 -0.71 -3.41
CA TRP A 51 6.39 -0.15 -4.60
C TRP A 51 7.54 -1.05 -5.02
N CYS A 52 8.29 -0.64 -6.03
CA CYS A 52 9.48 -1.34 -6.45
C CYS A 52 10.70 -0.47 -6.30
N GLU A 53 11.87 -1.09 -6.24
CA GLU A 53 13.16 -0.41 -6.29
C GLU A 53 14.06 -1.08 -7.30
N THR A 54 14.86 -0.26 -8.00
CA THR A 54 15.94 -0.75 -8.85
C THR A 54 17.11 -1.24 -8.00
N PRO A 55 18.10 -1.96 -8.58
CA PRO A 55 19.27 -2.40 -7.80
C PRO A 55 20.04 -1.28 -7.12
N ASP A 56 20.01 -0.06 -7.67
CA ASP A 56 20.67 1.10 -7.07
C ASP A 56 19.80 1.84 -6.04
N GLY A 57 18.60 1.32 -5.74
CA GLY A 57 17.72 1.90 -4.75
C GLY A 57 16.76 2.98 -5.25
N THR A 58 16.70 3.21 -6.56
CA THR A 58 15.75 4.17 -7.13
C THR A 58 14.33 3.62 -7.02
N VAL A 59 13.40 4.45 -6.51
CA VAL A 59 11.99 4.08 -6.37
C VAL A 59 11.31 4.03 -7.74
N VAL A 60 10.57 2.95 -7.97
CA VAL A 60 9.68 2.80 -9.12
C VAL A 60 8.30 2.44 -8.56
N ASP A 61 7.38 3.40 -8.57
CA ASP A 61 6.04 3.21 -8.00
C ASP A 61 4.98 3.25 -9.10
N PRO A 62 4.50 2.08 -9.56
CA PRO A 62 3.50 2.02 -10.63
C PRO A 62 2.15 2.63 -10.25
N SER A 63 1.88 2.80 -8.96
CA SER A 63 0.61 3.34 -8.47
C SER A 63 0.74 4.76 -7.91
N ALA A 64 1.86 5.44 -8.16
CA ALA A 64 2.15 6.76 -7.59
C ALA A 64 1.07 7.81 -7.88
N ARG A 65 0.38 7.67 -9.01
CA ARG A 65 -0.63 8.64 -9.43
C ARG A 65 -1.90 8.66 -8.57
N GLN A 66 -2.08 7.67 -7.69
CA GLN A 66 -3.18 7.71 -6.73
C GLN A 66 -3.02 8.84 -5.72
N PHE A 67 -1.79 9.33 -5.53
CA PHE A 67 -1.50 10.39 -4.57
C PHE A 67 -1.41 11.75 -5.26
N PRO A 68 -1.90 12.82 -4.63
CA PRO A 68 -1.75 14.17 -5.19
C PRO A 68 -0.28 14.56 -5.42
N SER A 69 0.62 14.06 -4.56
CA SER A 69 2.06 14.30 -4.67
C SER A 69 2.73 13.50 -5.81
N ASN A 70 2.01 12.55 -6.43
CA ASN A 70 2.47 11.76 -7.56
C ASN A 70 3.86 11.13 -7.34
N GLY A 71 4.08 10.58 -6.13
CA GLY A 71 5.35 9.93 -5.79
C GLY A 71 6.44 10.85 -5.28
N ASN A 72 6.17 12.14 -5.11
CA ASN A 72 7.13 13.10 -4.57
C ASN A 72 7.13 13.18 -3.04
N GLY A 73 6.40 12.30 -2.37
CA GLY A 73 6.42 12.17 -0.93
C GLY A 73 7.59 11.35 -0.42
N VAL A 74 7.48 10.85 0.80
CA VAL A 74 8.54 10.07 1.44
C VAL A 74 8.19 8.59 1.41
N TYR A 75 9.08 7.78 0.84
CA TYR A 75 9.00 6.32 0.84
C TYR A 75 9.86 5.79 1.98
N GLU A 76 9.26 5.07 2.90
CA GLU A 76 9.94 4.52 4.07
C GLU A 76 9.72 3.01 4.12
N PRO A 77 10.71 2.20 3.73
CA PRO A 77 10.60 0.73 3.83
C PRO A 77 10.36 0.30 5.27
N PHE A 78 9.30 -0.45 5.50
CA PHE A 78 8.97 -0.91 6.84
C PHE A 78 7.89 -2.00 6.76
N ASP A 79 8.11 -3.07 7.50
CA ASP A 79 7.11 -4.13 7.64
C ASP A 79 7.08 -4.55 9.12
N GLY A 80 6.20 -3.89 9.88
CA GLY A 80 6.07 -4.09 11.30
C GLY A 80 5.18 -5.27 11.66
N VAL A 81 5.04 -5.49 12.97
CA VAL A 81 4.15 -6.51 13.52
C VAL A 81 2.88 -5.83 14.00
N VAL A 82 1.73 -6.42 13.65
CA VAL A 82 0.41 -5.96 14.09
C VAL A 82 -0.38 -7.15 14.63
N GLU A 83 -1.40 -6.86 15.44
CA GLU A 83 -2.29 -7.89 15.97
C GLU A 83 -3.65 -7.83 15.28
N CYS A 84 -4.23 -9.01 15.03
CA CYS A 84 -5.60 -9.11 14.54
C CYS A 84 -6.56 -8.54 15.58
N ALA A 85 -7.41 -7.59 15.16
CA ALA A 85 -8.37 -6.95 16.07
C ALA A 85 -9.39 -7.91 16.65
N GLU A 86 -9.66 -9.04 15.97
CA GLU A 86 -10.63 -10.03 16.45
C GLU A 86 -10.00 -11.14 17.29
N CYS A 87 -8.96 -11.81 16.79
CA CYS A 87 -8.40 -12.99 17.45
C CYS A 87 -7.06 -12.76 18.17
N GLY A 88 -6.44 -11.59 18.00
CA GLY A 88 -5.19 -11.25 18.66
C GLY A 88 -3.94 -11.89 18.05
N LYS A 89 -4.05 -12.60 16.93
CA LYS A 89 -2.92 -13.22 16.27
C LYS A 89 -1.93 -12.14 15.80
N GLU A 90 -0.65 -12.31 16.14
CA GLU A 90 0.40 -11.45 15.60
C GLU A 90 0.71 -11.85 14.16
N MET A 91 0.97 -10.84 13.31
CA MET A 91 1.30 -11.04 11.91
C MET A 91 2.12 -9.87 11.41
N GLN A 92 2.78 -10.07 10.27
CA GLN A 92 3.44 -8.97 9.59
C GLN A 92 2.38 -8.02 9.02
N GLU A 93 2.66 -6.73 9.07
CA GLU A 93 1.75 -5.71 8.56
C GLU A 93 1.39 -5.95 7.09
N SER A 94 2.36 -6.44 6.30
CA SER A 94 2.16 -6.77 4.90
C SER A 94 1.20 -7.93 4.66
N GLU A 95 1.01 -8.80 5.65
CA GLU A 95 0.11 -9.95 5.57
C GLU A 95 -1.29 -9.63 6.09
N ALA A 96 -1.44 -8.50 6.79
CA ALA A 96 -2.70 -8.13 7.41
C ALA A 96 -3.69 -7.59 6.38
N ARG A 97 -4.97 -7.80 6.66
CA ARG A 97 -6.07 -7.17 5.94
C ARG A 97 -6.54 -5.99 6.78
N PHE A 98 -6.54 -4.79 6.19
CA PHE A 98 -6.94 -3.59 6.90
C PHE A 98 -8.33 -3.13 6.48
N GLU A 99 -9.17 -2.87 7.48
CA GLU A 99 -10.45 -2.20 7.31
C GLU A 99 -10.43 -0.99 8.23
N SER A 100 -10.38 0.20 7.63
CA SER A 100 -10.19 1.43 8.38
C SER A 100 -8.88 1.36 9.19
N LYS A 101 -8.94 1.56 10.50
CA LYS A 101 -7.76 1.49 11.38
C LYS A 101 -7.49 0.09 11.96
N TYR A 102 -8.33 -0.89 11.63
CA TYR A 102 -8.22 -2.22 12.21
C TYR A 102 -7.52 -3.19 11.28
N ALA A 103 -6.66 -4.06 11.85
CA ALA A 103 -5.98 -5.12 11.13
C ALA A 103 -6.65 -6.46 11.42
N PHE A 104 -6.75 -7.31 10.41
CA PHE A 104 -7.33 -8.66 10.55
C PHE A 104 -6.45 -9.69 9.86
N CYS A 105 -6.35 -10.88 10.45
CA CYS A 105 -5.56 -11.96 9.87
C CYS A 105 -6.30 -12.67 8.71
N SER A 106 -7.60 -12.48 8.60
CA SER A 106 -8.43 -13.12 7.57
C SER A 106 -9.74 -12.37 7.38
N THR A 107 -10.41 -12.64 6.27
CA THR A 107 -11.76 -12.13 6.03
C THR A 107 -12.73 -12.63 7.10
N ARG A 108 -12.54 -13.88 7.57
CA ARG A 108 -13.38 -14.44 8.61
C ARG A 108 -13.32 -13.64 9.90
N CYS A 109 -12.12 -13.24 10.34
CA CYS A 109 -11.95 -12.41 11.53
C CYS A 109 -12.57 -11.04 11.34
N ASN A 110 -12.45 -10.44 10.15
CA ASN A 110 -13.09 -9.17 9.85
C ASN A 110 -14.61 -9.29 9.96
N MET A 111 -15.20 -10.32 9.39
CA MET A 111 -16.64 -10.53 9.46
C MET A 111 -17.13 -10.72 10.88
N ARG A 112 -16.42 -11.49 11.70
CA ARG A 112 -16.76 -11.67 13.12
C ARG A 112 -16.70 -10.36 13.90
N PHE A 113 -15.68 -9.55 13.63
CA PHE A 113 -15.49 -8.28 14.33
C PHE A 113 -16.65 -7.31 14.07
N VAL A 114 -17.17 -7.29 12.84
CA VAL A 114 -18.33 -6.44 12.50
C VAL A 114 -19.67 -7.11 12.76
N GLY A 115 -19.67 -8.31 13.32
CA GLY A 115 -20.91 -8.99 13.74
C GLY A 115 -21.64 -9.75 12.64
N LEU A 116 -20.92 -10.14 11.60
CA LEU A 116 -21.52 -10.92 10.50
C LEU A 116 -21.35 -12.43 10.69
#